data_ef79da75e0f7508d02ecf315fa9d479e
#
_entry.id   ef79da75e0f7508d02ecf315fa9d479e
#
_cell.length_a   1.000
_cell.length_b   1.000
_cell.length_c   1.000
_cell.angle_alpha   90.00
_cell.angle_beta   90.00
_cell.angle_gamma   90.00
#
_symmetry.space_group_name_H-M   'P 1'
#
loop_
_entity.id
_entity.type
_entity.pdbx_description
1 polymer ?
#
loop_
_entity_poly.entity_id
_entity_poly.type
_entity_poly.pdbx_seq_one_letter_code
_entity_poly.pdbx_strand_id
1 'polypeptide(L)'
;MGIRTVEEYKQSLRDGRKVYISGEKVEDVTRHRVLGLTVDTIGAGYEMAATDDKAIRDLLVASHPETGEPINRFFVTPKSAEDLRNRTRLIHSLMRTTGGLPFGKDIGTDCLNAAMAVARQMGNKQYEDNAKNFLEHLRKNDLHTCGAITCVKGDRSREPSQQKHPDYYLHVVDKNKDGIVVKGAKIHITSAPAANEILVVPTRQMRENEADYAVSFAIPANTEGITFICRNGRGPWSDKEFHPDRPVRELTEAMIVFDNVLVPWDRVFMCGEWQHSMHLAYTFATFHRFTAISYKVPSVEVMAGCAVAMAKYNGLFKVGHIREKLADIAAYVETLRALANAAANDPVMFGDIAVPNPLIANMAKLHFASKYHDFVKLIQDIGGGILATAPDKKDWDNPDIHGYLEHYLGGAKEYSTMERLQMIHETMRHVCSHESAFHEVTTVHAEGSMAAQKMMILHESPLKKYEERAKVAAGILPWGSVK
;
A
#
# COMPACT_ATOMS: atom_id res chain seq x y z
N MET A 1 24.22 14.61 -3.08
CA MET A 1 23.57 13.67 -2.16
C MET A 1 22.12 13.67 -2.53
N GLY A 2 21.49 12.56 -2.74
CA GLY A 2 20.08 12.56 -3.10
C GLY A 2 19.53 11.17 -3.37
N ILE A 3 20.33 10.25 -3.83
CA ILE A 3 19.92 8.86 -4.10
C ILE A 3 20.90 7.95 -3.37
N ARG A 4 20.38 7.12 -2.46
CA ARG A 4 21.14 6.12 -1.72
C ARG A 4 21.38 4.86 -2.55
N THR A 5 22.50 4.19 -2.27
CA THR A 5 22.71 2.80 -2.67
C THR A 5 21.96 1.83 -1.74
N VAL A 6 21.80 0.58 -2.19
CA VAL A 6 21.21 -0.50 -1.36
C VAL A 6 22.05 -0.74 -0.11
N GLU A 7 23.37 -0.68 -0.22
CA GLU A 7 24.29 -0.88 0.89
C GLU A 7 24.16 0.21 1.95
N GLU A 8 24.07 1.48 1.55
CA GLU A 8 23.83 2.60 2.47
C GLU A 8 22.49 2.47 3.15
N TYR A 9 21.45 2.05 2.43
CA TYR A 9 20.13 1.76 3.01
C TYR A 9 20.24 0.62 4.04
N LYS A 10 20.79 -0.55 3.67
CA LYS A 10 20.95 -1.68 4.60
C LYS A 10 21.80 -1.32 5.82
N GLN A 11 22.88 -0.55 5.62
CA GLN A 11 23.72 -0.09 6.72
C GLN A 11 22.95 0.82 7.69
N SER A 12 22.04 1.66 7.18
CA SER A 12 21.23 2.55 8.02
C SER A 12 20.19 1.84 8.90
N LEU A 13 19.91 0.56 8.63
CA LEU A 13 18.99 -0.26 9.44
C LEU A 13 19.70 -0.97 10.62
N ARG A 14 21.04 -0.92 10.68
CA ARG A 14 21.86 -1.45 11.79
C ARG A 14 22.03 -0.41 12.88
N ASP A 15 20.91 0.07 13.39
CA ASP A 15 20.81 1.24 14.28
C ASP A 15 20.38 0.91 15.71
N GLY A 16 20.34 -0.38 16.06
CA GLY A 16 19.98 -0.84 17.40
C GLY A 16 18.48 -0.90 17.68
N ARG A 17 17.63 -0.77 16.64
CA ARG A 17 16.17 -0.88 16.78
C ARG A 17 15.72 -2.16 17.48
N LYS A 18 14.68 -2.05 18.31
CA LYS A 18 14.15 -3.18 19.10
C LYS A 18 13.08 -3.93 18.33
N VAL A 19 13.41 -5.10 17.79
CA VAL A 19 12.54 -5.91 16.93
C VAL A 19 12.39 -7.31 17.49
N TYR A 20 11.14 -7.83 17.49
CA TYR A 20 10.79 -9.19 17.86
C TYR A 20 9.98 -9.88 16.75
N ILE A 21 10.25 -11.16 16.55
CA ILE A 21 9.48 -12.03 15.64
C ILE A 21 9.45 -13.45 16.23
N SER A 22 8.29 -14.08 16.29
CA SER A 22 8.12 -15.43 16.87
C SER A 22 8.69 -15.61 18.28
N GLY A 23 8.67 -14.55 19.11
CA GLY A 23 9.21 -14.54 20.47
C GLY A 23 10.73 -14.26 20.55
N GLU A 24 11.43 -14.22 19.44
CA GLU A 24 12.87 -13.99 19.39
C GLU A 24 13.20 -12.50 19.15
N LYS A 25 14.23 -11.99 19.82
CA LYS A 25 14.80 -10.68 19.55
C LYS A 25 15.68 -10.73 18.29
N VAL A 26 15.48 -9.81 17.38
CA VAL A 26 16.26 -9.72 16.13
C VAL A 26 17.38 -8.70 16.30
N GLU A 27 18.63 -9.14 16.19
CA GLU A 27 19.80 -8.27 16.33
C GLU A 27 20.11 -7.48 15.04
N ASP A 28 19.87 -8.08 13.86
CA ASP A 28 20.09 -7.45 12.55
C ASP A 28 18.95 -7.82 11.60
N VAL A 29 18.05 -6.87 11.33
CA VAL A 29 16.91 -7.07 10.41
C VAL A 29 17.36 -7.36 8.98
N THR A 30 18.55 -6.89 8.59
CA THR A 30 19.08 -7.06 7.22
C THR A 30 19.54 -8.50 6.94
N ARG A 31 19.82 -9.27 7.99
CA ARG A 31 20.31 -10.66 7.90
C ARG A 31 19.29 -11.69 8.35
N HIS A 32 18.20 -11.25 8.96
CA HIS A 32 17.18 -12.16 9.45
C HIS A 32 16.45 -12.82 8.26
N ARG A 33 16.26 -14.16 8.31
CA ARG A 33 15.71 -14.96 7.20
C ARG A 33 14.34 -14.50 6.67
N VAL A 34 13.49 -13.92 7.51
CA VAL A 34 12.17 -13.40 7.12
C VAL A 34 12.23 -11.89 6.87
N LEU A 35 12.77 -11.11 7.83
CA LEU A 35 12.80 -9.65 7.73
C LEU A 35 13.76 -9.17 6.64
N GLY A 36 14.84 -9.92 6.37
CA GLY A 36 15.75 -9.64 5.28
C GLY A 36 15.06 -9.62 3.91
N LEU A 37 14.02 -10.44 3.71
CA LEU A 37 13.22 -10.40 2.48
C LEU A 37 12.48 -9.06 2.31
N THR A 38 11.95 -8.49 3.40
CA THR A 38 11.35 -7.15 3.38
C THR A 38 12.40 -6.08 3.09
N VAL A 39 13.58 -6.19 3.72
CA VAL A 39 14.70 -5.28 3.44
C VAL A 39 15.13 -5.35 1.98
N ASP A 40 15.23 -6.55 1.40
CA ASP A 40 15.58 -6.75 -0.01
C ASP A 40 14.48 -6.25 -0.95
N THR A 41 13.21 -6.40 -0.56
CA THR A 41 12.07 -5.85 -1.32
C THR A 41 12.15 -4.33 -1.42
N ILE A 42 12.37 -3.66 -0.29
CA ILE A 42 12.57 -2.21 -0.25
C ILE A 42 13.88 -1.81 -0.94
N GLY A 43 14.96 -2.59 -0.74
CA GLY A 43 16.27 -2.40 -1.36
C GLY A 43 16.24 -2.34 -2.88
N ALA A 44 15.36 -3.13 -3.52
CA ALA A 44 15.20 -3.10 -4.98
C ALA A 44 14.79 -1.71 -5.51
N GLY A 45 14.05 -0.92 -4.74
CA GLY A 45 13.73 0.46 -5.13
C GLY A 45 14.96 1.38 -5.13
N TYR A 46 15.91 1.17 -4.24
CA TYR A 46 17.19 1.89 -4.23
C TYR A 46 18.09 1.44 -5.39
N GLU A 47 18.17 0.13 -5.63
CA GLU A 47 18.92 -0.43 -6.76
C GLU A 47 18.44 0.13 -8.10
N MET A 48 17.12 0.16 -8.31
CA MET A 48 16.53 0.73 -9.51
C MET A 48 16.76 2.25 -9.64
N ALA A 49 16.76 2.99 -8.54
CA ALA A 49 17.05 4.43 -8.56
C ALA A 49 18.53 4.74 -8.88
N ALA A 50 19.44 3.83 -8.52
CA ALA A 50 20.88 3.95 -8.76
C ALA A 50 21.34 3.28 -10.06
N THR A 51 20.44 2.69 -10.87
CA THR A 51 20.78 1.98 -12.11
C THR A 51 21.34 2.91 -13.19
N ASP A 52 22.18 2.37 -14.07
CA ASP A 52 22.64 3.04 -15.28
C ASP A 52 21.58 3.05 -16.40
N ASP A 53 20.52 2.21 -16.30
CA ASP A 53 19.40 2.24 -17.22
C ASP A 53 18.62 3.56 -17.07
N LYS A 54 18.83 4.44 -18.06
CA LYS A 54 18.24 5.77 -18.07
C LYS A 54 16.70 5.73 -18.01
N ALA A 55 16.05 4.76 -18.66
CA ALA A 55 14.60 4.65 -18.69
C ALA A 55 14.03 4.33 -17.30
N ILE A 56 14.67 3.43 -16.56
CA ILE A 56 14.31 3.09 -15.18
C ILE A 56 14.62 4.24 -14.23
N ARG A 57 15.83 4.81 -14.36
CA ARG A 57 16.27 5.93 -13.52
C ARG A 57 15.37 7.14 -13.66
N ASP A 58 15.01 7.54 -14.88
CA ASP A 58 14.14 8.71 -15.15
C ASP A 58 12.72 8.55 -14.56
N LEU A 59 12.29 7.32 -14.27
CA LEU A 59 11.04 7.07 -13.56
C LEU A 59 11.16 7.33 -12.05
N LEU A 60 12.29 6.94 -11.44
CA LEU A 60 12.50 6.95 -10.00
C LEU A 60 13.13 8.23 -9.48
N VAL A 61 13.88 8.92 -10.32
CA VAL A 61 14.60 10.13 -9.96
C VAL A 61 13.91 11.36 -10.53
N ALA A 62 13.80 12.39 -9.72
CA ALA A 62 13.31 13.71 -10.09
C ALA A 62 14.34 14.77 -9.68
N SER A 63 14.21 15.99 -10.19
CA SER A 63 15.00 17.11 -9.72
C SER A 63 14.31 17.75 -8.50
N HIS A 64 15.10 18.09 -7.50
CA HIS A 64 14.64 18.90 -6.37
C HIS A 64 14.12 20.26 -6.87
N PRO A 65 12.93 20.71 -6.44
CA PRO A 65 12.30 21.90 -7.03
C PRO A 65 13.08 23.21 -6.84
N GLU A 66 13.93 23.30 -5.80
CA GLU A 66 14.68 24.52 -5.49
C GLU A 66 16.15 24.42 -5.87
N THR A 67 16.80 23.27 -5.63
CA THR A 67 18.26 23.10 -5.84
C THR A 67 18.60 22.43 -7.15
N GLY A 68 17.66 21.76 -7.82
CA GLY A 68 17.89 20.97 -9.02
C GLY A 68 18.63 19.63 -8.78
N GLU A 69 19.04 19.36 -7.55
CA GLU A 69 19.71 18.08 -7.20
C GLU A 69 18.78 16.86 -7.39
N PRO A 70 19.35 15.67 -7.68
CA PRO A 70 18.54 14.48 -7.84
C PRO A 70 17.92 14.05 -6.49
N ILE A 71 16.62 13.79 -6.51
CA ILE A 71 15.83 13.25 -5.39
C ILE A 71 15.01 12.06 -5.85
N ASN A 72 14.61 11.18 -4.92
CA ASN A 72 13.65 10.14 -5.22
C ASN A 72 12.30 10.76 -5.56
N ARG A 73 11.68 10.31 -6.66
CA ARG A 73 10.42 10.89 -7.17
C ARG A 73 9.25 10.75 -6.19
N PHE A 74 9.26 9.77 -5.30
CA PHE A 74 8.25 9.69 -4.24
C PHE A 74 8.21 10.92 -3.32
N PHE A 75 9.33 11.66 -3.20
CA PHE A 75 9.41 12.88 -2.41
C PHE A 75 8.98 14.16 -3.16
N VAL A 76 8.46 14.02 -4.37
CA VAL A 76 7.80 15.14 -5.07
C VAL A 76 6.38 15.29 -4.53
N THR A 77 6.10 16.41 -3.87
CA THR A 77 4.73 16.77 -3.49
C THR A 77 3.92 17.07 -4.75
N PRO A 78 2.81 16.38 -5.02
CA PRO A 78 2.03 16.62 -6.21
C PRO A 78 1.38 18.02 -6.18
N LYS A 79 1.53 18.78 -7.27
CA LYS A 79 0.97 20.14 -7.45
C LYS A 79 -0.05 20.19 -8.59
N SER A 80 -0.20 19.11 -9.32
CA SER A 80 -1.04 19.04 -10.50
C SER A 80 -1.58 17.63 -10.75
N ALA A 81 -2.57 17.52 -11.62
CA ALA A 81 -3.02 16.24 -12.15
C ALA A 81 -1.89 15.45 -12.83
N GLU A 82 -0.94 16.14 -13.49
CA GLU A 82 0.19 15.48 -14.13
C GLU A 82 1.15 14.85 -13.11
N ASP A 83 1.39 15.50 -11.97
CA ASP A 83 2.21 14.93 -10.90
C ASP A 83 1.57 13.65 -10.33
N LEU A 84 0.25 13.64 -10.16
CA LEU A 84 -0.49 12.45 -9.75
C LEU A 84 -0.40 11.33 -10.80
N ARG A 85 -0.54 11.64 -12.09
CA ARG A 85 -0.33 10.67 -13.17
C ARG A 85 1.10 10.12 -13.18
N ASN A 86 2.10 10.98 -12.97
CA ASN A 86 3.50 10.55 -12.88
C ASN A 86 3.75 9.63 -11.68
N ARG A 87 3.09 9.88 -10.54
CA ARG A 87 3.12 8.97 -9.38
C ARG A 87 2.51 7.61 -9.73
N THR A 88 1.38 7.57 -10.42
CA THR A 88 0.78 6.30 -10.90
C THR A 88 1.71 5.57 -11.86
N ARG A 89 2.32 6.26 -12.84
CA ARG A 89 3.27 5.65 -13.79
C ARG A 89 4.49 5.06 -13.07
N LEU A 90 5.05 5.79 -12.10
CA LEU A 90 6.13 5.32 -11.25
C LEU A 90 5.74 4.02 -10.55
N ILE A 91 4.61 4.00 -9.86
CA ILE A 91 4.12 2.82 -9.12
C ILE A 91 3.89 1.65 -10.09
N HIS A 92 3.24 1.86 -11.24
CA HIS A 92 3.02 0.82 -12.25
C HIS A 92 4.33 0.20 -12.74
N SER A 93 5.36 1.01 -13.00
CA SER A 93 6.66 0.52 -13.46
C SER A 93 7.36 -0.31 -12.40
N LEU A 94 7.35 0.15 -11.15
CA LEU A 94 7.92 -0.59 -10.02
C LEU A 94 7.23 -1.94 -9.84
N MET A 95 5.90 -1.96 -9.87
CA MET A 95 5.11 -3.19 -9.70
C MET A 95 5.38 -4.23 -10.78
N ARG A 96 5.53 -3.80 -12.04
CA ARG A 96 5.89 -4.70 -13.16
C ARG A 96 7.26 -5.31 -12.97
N THR A 97 8.22 -4.55 -12.45
CA THR A 97 9.60 -5.02 -12.23
C THR A 97 9.69 -5.96 -11.04
N THR A 98 8.83 -5.80 -10.03
CA THR A 98 8.87 -6.61 -8.80
C THR A 98 7.92 -7.80 -8.80
N GLY A 99 7.18 -8.00 -9.88
CA GLY A 99 6.18 -9.07 -9.93
C GLY A 99 4.98 -8.83 -9.01
N GLY A 100 4.66 -7.57 -8.72
CA GLY A 100 3.40 -7.21 -8.09
C GLY A 100 3.46 -6.78 -6.62
N LEU A 101 4.64 -6.47 -6.06
CA LEU A 101 4.75 -5.94 -4.70
C LEU A 101 5.13 -4.45 -4.66
N PRO A 102 4.45 -3.62 -3.84
CA PRO A 102 4.76 -2.21 -3.71
C PRO A 102 6.10 -1.98 -2.99
N PHE A 103 6.69 -0.82 -3.23
CA PHE A 103 7.88 -0.33 -2.53
C PHE A 103 7.50 0.77 -1.56
N GLY A 104 7.92 0.66 -0.33
CA GLY A 104 7.41 1.35 0.81
C GLY A 104 7.58 2.87 0.97
N LYS A 105 8.22 3.63 0.06
CA LYS A 105 8.32 5.10 0.20
C LYS A 105 6.99 5.83 -0.05
N ASP A 106 6.03 5.18 -0.66
CA ASP A 106 4.72 5.70 -1.03
C ASP A 106 3.84 6.04 0.18
N ILE A 107 3.70 5.11 1.14
CA ILE A 107 2.81 5.26 2.29
C ILE A 107 3.24 6.45 3.18
N GLY A 108 4.54 6.53 3.49
CA GLY A 108 5.06 7.64 4.29
C GLY A 108 4.90 8.99 3.61
N THR A 109 5.11 9.07 2.29
CA THR A 109 4.86 10.32 1.55
C THR A 109 3.39 10.67 1.43
N ASP A 110 2.48 9.68 1.40
CA ASP A 110 1.04 9.91 1.47
C ASP A 110 0.64 10.53 2.83
N CYS A 111 1.20 10.03 3.94
CA CYS A 111 1.01 10.62 5.27
C CYS A 111 1.52 12.06 5.32
N LEU A 112 2.71 12.32 4.79
CA LEU A 112 3.34 13.63 4.86
C LEU A 112 2.63 14.68 4.00
N ASN A 113 2.23 14.30 2.77
CA ASN A 113 1.44 15.17 1.90
C ASN A 113 0.09 15.53 2.55
N ALA A 114 -0.56 14.58 3.22
CA ALA A 114 -1.78 14.83 3.97
C ALA A 114 -1.54 15.75 5.17
N ALA A 115 -0.46 15.55 5.94
CA ALA A 115 -0.11 16.40 7.06
C ALA A 115 0.15 17.86 6.62
N MET A 116 0.90 18.06 5.54
CA MET A 116 1.13 19.40 4.96
C MET A 116 -0.16 20.08 4.49
N ALA A 117 -1.02 19.34 3.78
CA ALA A 117 -2.30 19.87 3.29
C ALA A 117 -3.21 20.31 4.43
N VAL A 118 -3.32 19.50 5.49
CA VAL A 118 -4.18 19.77 6.64
C VAL A 118 -3.60 20.85 7.56
N ALA A 119 -2.28 20.88 7.79
CA ALA A 119 -1.62 21.97 8.53
C ALA A 119 -1.87 23.33 7.89
N ARG A 120 -1.83 23.39 6.55
CA ARG A 120 -2.18 24.58 5.78
C ARG A 120 -3.65 24.97 5.93
N GLN A 121 -4.57 24.01 5.87
CA GLN A 121 -6.00 24.23 6.06
C GLN A 121 -6.31 24.74 7.48
N MET A 122 -5.59 24.25 8.50
CA MET A 122 -5.68 24.75 9.87
C MET A 122 -5.12 26.17 10.05
N GLY A 123 -4.34 26.67 9.08
CA GLY A 123 -3.58 27.92 9.23
C GLY A 123 -2.44 27.80 10.26
N ASN A 124 -2.03 26.60 10.62
CA ASN A 124 -0.94 26.36 11.58
C ASN A 124 0.40 26.35 10.85
N LYS A 125 1.05 27.50 10.82
CA LYS A 125 2.32 27.72 10.12
C LYS A 125 3.44 26.83 10.69
N GLN A 126 3.47 26.62 12.01
CA GLN A 126 4.50 25.78 12.67
C GLN A 126 4.41 24.33 12.18
N TYR A 127 3.23 23.75 12.15
CA TYR A 127 3.06 22.35 11.68
C TYR A 127 3.34 22.23 10.18
N GLU A 128 2.97 23.23 9.39
CA GLU A 128 3.29 23.25 7.96
C GLU A 128 4.81 23.29 7.75
N ASP A 129 5.53 24.14 8.48
CA ASP A 129 6.99 24.24 8.40
C ASP A 129 7.69 22.97 8.91
N ASN A 130 7.22 22.40 10.02
CA ASN A 130 7.73 21.12 10.52
C ASN A 130 7.61 20.01 9.45
N ALA A 131 6.45 19.89 8.81
CA ALA A 131 6.23 18.88 7.78
C ALA A 131 7.09 19.12 6.52
N LYS A 132 7.29 20.40 6.12
CA LYS A 132 8.21 20.76 5.03
C LYS A 132 9.66 20.45 5.36
N ASN A 133 10.13 20.81 6.56
CA ASN A 133 11.49 20.51 7.03
C ASN A 133 11.72 19.00 7.09
N PHE A 134 10.71 18.24 7.51
CA PHE A 134 10.79 16.80 7.49
C PHE A 134 10.85 16.23 6.07
N LEU A 135 10.11 16.79 5.10
CA LEU A 135 10.22 16.41 3.70
C LEU A 135 11.63 16.66 3.16
N GLU A 136 12.25 17.81 3.51
CA GLU A 136 13.64 18.11 3.12
C GLU A 136 14.63 17.12 3.75
N HIS A 137 14.39 16.71 5.01
CA HIS A 137 15.18 15.66 5.65
C HIS A 137 15.08 14.32 4.88
N LEU A 138 13.89 13.92 4.42
CA LEU A 138 13.70 12.73 3.61
C LEU A 138 14.38 12.84 2.25
N ARG A 139 14.26 13.99 1.58
CA ARG A 139 14.88 14.27 0.27
C ARG A 139 16.40 14.17 0.33
N LYS A 140 16.99 14.86 1.32
CA LYS A 140 18.45 14.92 1.50
C LYS A 140 19.07 13.56 1.78
N ASN A 141 18.36 12.71 2.52
CA ASN A 141 18.88 11.45 3.02
C ASN A 141 18.27 10.22 2.33
N ASP A 142 17.36 10.38 1.37
CA ASP A 142 16.64 9.32 0.66
C ASP A 142 16.11 8.23 1.60
N LEU A 143 15.39 8.63 2.67
CA LEU A 143 14.96 7.73 3.73
C LEU A 143 13.71 6.94 3.35
N HIS A 144 13.68 5.67 3.72
CA HIS A 144 12.46 4.87 3.69
C HIS A 144 11.59 5.16 4.92
N THR A 145 10.29 5.37 4.70
CA THR A 145 9.32 5.72 5.74
C THR A 145 8.15 4.73 5.76
N CYS A 146 7.68 4.37 6.94
CA CYS A 146 6.40 3.68 7.09
C CYS A 146 5.31 4.60 7.63
N GLY A 147 4.05 4.31 7.27
CA GLY A 147 2.88 5.04 7.78
C GLY A 147 2.21 4.27 8.92
N ALA A 148 2.22 4.82 10.12
CA ALA A 148 1.63 4.23 11.32
C ALA A 148 0.25 4.86 11.62
N ILE A 149 -0.80 4.29 11.01
CA ILE A 149 -2.15 4.85 11.05
C ILE A 149 -3.03 4.12 12.06
N THR A 150 -3.16 2.80 11.90
CA THR A 150 -4.18 2.02 12.58
C THR A 150 -3.79 1.75 14.04
N CYS A 151 -4.59 2.26 14.99
CA CYS A 151 -4.49 1.89 16.41
C CYS A 151 -5.09 0.50 16.67
N VAL A 152 -4.79 -0.09 17.83
CA VAL A 152 -5.29 -1.43 18.22
C VAL A 152 -6.82 -1.47 18.29
N LYS A 153 -7.45 -0.36 18.68
CA LYS A 153 -8.92 -0.09 18.74
C LYS A 153 -9.68 -0.79 19.85
N GLY A 154 -9.26 -1.95 20.33
CA GLY A 154 -9.95 -2.69 21.39
C GLY A 154 -11.42 -2.97 21.09
N ASP A 155 -12.33 -2.55 21.97
CA ASP A 155 -13.79 -2.61 21.80
C ASP A 155 -14.25 -1.52 20.83
N ARG A 156 -14.66 -1.91 19.62
CA ARG A 156 -15.07 -0.98 18.56
C ARG A 156 -16.43 -0.28 18.79
N SER A 157 -17.19 -0.71 19.79
CA SER A 157 -18.42 -0.03 20.22
C SER A 157 -18.14 1.19 21.09
N ARG A 158 -16.88 1.35 21.55
CA ARG A 158 -16.44 2.41 22.46
C ARG A 158 -15.53 3.41 21.79
N GLU A 159 -15.57 4.65 22.26
CA GLU A 159 -14.65 5.70 21.85
C GLU A 159 -13.24 5.47 22.44
N PRO A 160 -12.16 6.11 21.88
CA PRO A 160 -10.80 5.96 22.39
C PRO A 160 -10.63 6.18 23.89
N SER A 161 -11.24 7.23 24.44
CA SER A 161 -11.22 7.56 25.85
C SER A 161 -12.01 6.59 26.77
N GLN A 162 -12.84 5.74 26.19
CA GLN A 162 -13.71 4.79 26.90
C GLN A 162 -13.21 3.35 26.86
N GLN A 163 -12.04 3.13 26.28
CA GLN A 163 -11.47 1.79 26.17
C GLN A 163 -11.03 1.25 27.53
N LYS A 164 -10.97 -0.08 27.66
CA LYS A 164 -10.44 -0.74 28.88
C LYS A 164 -9.03 -0.27 29.23
N HIS A 165 -8.23 -0.01 28.22
CA HIS A 165 -6.88 0.53 28.35
C HIS A 165 -6.75 1.76 27.45
N PRO A 166 -6.34 2.93 27.97
CA PRO A 166 -6.18 4.14 27.17
C PRO A 166 -5.17 3.95 26.03
N ASP A 167 -4.12 3.14 26.24
CA ASP A 167 -3.04 2.89 25.30
C ASP A 167 -3.46 2.04 24.07
N TYR A 168 -4.72 1.57 23.96
CA TYR A 168 -5.25 0.95 22.74
C TYR A 168 -5.30 1.92 21.56
N TYR A 169 -5.32 3.21 21.86
CA TYR A 169 -5.08 4.28 20.89
C TYR A 169 -3.83 5.05 21.31
N LEU A 170 -2.96 5.30 20.34
CA LEU A 170 -1.78 6.12 20.58
C LEU A 170 -2.22 7.54 20.96
N HIS A 171 -1.67 8.07 22.04
CA HIS A 171 -2.02 9.38 22.59
C HIS A 171 -0.85 10.07 23.27
N VAL A 172 -1.01 11.35 23.50
CA VAL A 172 -0.06 12.18 24.24
C VAL A 172 -0.30 11.98 25.74
N VAL A 173 0.73 11.62 26.48
CA VAL A 173 0.69 11.43 27.96
C VAL A 173 1.36 12.56 28.72
N ASP A 174 2.26 13.31 28.06
CA ASP A 174 2.93 14.49 28.65
C ASP A 174 3.36 15.47 27.55
N LYS A 175 3.53 16.73 27.94
CA LYS A 175 4.07 17.82 27.10
C LYS A 175 5.07 18.62 27.91
N ASN A 176 6.26 18.79 27.37
CA ASN A 176 7.31 19.55 28.03
C ASN A 176 8.03 20.49 27.03
N LYS A 177 9.09 21.16 27.47
CA LYS A 177 9.86 22.10 26.64
C LYS A 177 10.54 21.44 25.43
N ASP A 178 10.86 20.15 25.52
CA ASP A 178 11.62 19.42 24.50
C ASP A 178 10.70 18.77 23.46
N GLY A 179 9.43 18.51 23.80
CA GLY A 179 8.48 17.86 22.90
C GLY A 179 7.24 17.33 23.60
N ILE A 180 6.60 16.38 22.94
CA ILE A 180 5.46 15.61 23.48
C ILE A 180 5.93 14.19 23.82
N VAL A 181 5.37 13.59 24.86
CA VAL A 181 5.58 12.19 25.20
C VAL A 181 4.35 11.41 24.78
N VAL A 182 4.53 10.36 23.97
CA VAL A 182 3.44 9.56 23.46
C VAL A 182 3.49 8.13 23.95
N LYS A 183 2.31 7.51 24.12
CA LYS A 183 2.14 6.13 24.56
C LYS A 183 1.01 5.43 23.80
N GLY A 184 1.16 4.12 23.56
CA GLY A 184 0.15 3.30 22.89
C GLY A 184 0.74 2.39 21.83
N ALA A 185 -0.11 1.90 20.91
CA ALA A 185 0.34 1.02 19.84
C ALA A 185 -0.36 1.28 18.51
N LYS A 186 0.37 1.02 17.43
CA LYS A 186 -0.11 0.98 16.05
C LYS A 186 0.04 -0.44 15.50
N ILE A 187 -0.96 -0.93 14.75
CA ILE A 187 -0.97 -2.28 14.19
C ILE A 187 -1.14 -2.24 12.67
N HIS A 188 -0.82 -3.35 12.00
CA HIS A 188 -0.89 -3.48 10.55
C HIS A 188 0.03 -2.48 9.84
N ILE A 189 1.26 -2.32 10.38
CA ILE A 189 2.23 -1.38 9.81
C ILE A 189 3.17 -2.15 8.89
N THR A 190 2.92 -2.02 7.59
CA THR A 190 3.66 -2.68 6.52
C THR A 190 5.09 -2.17 6.47
N SER A 191 6.05 -3.07 6.33
CA SER A 191 7.50 -2.82 6.23
C SER A 191 8.12 -2.03 7.40
N ALA A 192 7.42 -1.87 8.52
CA ALA A 192 7.90 -1.10 9.66
C ALA A 192 9.32 -1.46 10.14
N PRO A 193 9.72 -2.75 10.27
CA PRO A 193 11.07 -3.11 10.71
C PRO A 193 12.17 -2.73 9.70
N ALA A 194 11.81 -2.40 8.46
CA ALA A 194 12.71 -1.97 7.39
C ALA A 194 12.67 -0.45 7.14
N ALA A 195 11.88 0.32 7.90
CA ALA A 195 11.79 1.77 7.77
C ALA A 195 12.92 2.50 8.53
N ASN A 196 13.34 3.65 8.00
CA ASN A 196 14.21 4.58 8.72
C ASN A 196 13.40 5.49 9.65
N GLU A 197 12.23 5.94 9.18
CA GLU A 197 11.36 6.89 9.88
C GLU A 197 9.94 6.34 9.96
N ILE A 198 9.25 6.64 11.05
CA ILE A 198 7.85 6.29 11.31
C ILE A 198 7.03 7.57 11.24
N LEU A 199 6.06 7.64 10.32
CA LEU A 199 5.05 8.71 10.31
C LEU A 199 3.77 8.23 10.95
N VAL A 200 3.31 8.97 11.96
CA VAL A 200 2.10 8.69 12.70
C VAL A 200 0.99 9.67 12.30
N VAL A 201 -0.21 9.14 12.04
CA VAL A 201 -1.42 9.94 11.84
C VAL A 201 -2.59 9.35 12.64
N PRO A 202 -3.64 10.15 12.99
CA PRO A 202 -4.82 9.66 13.69
C PRO A 202 -5.53 8.57 12.90
N THR A 203 -6.13 7.61 13.62
CA THR A 203 -6.90 6.51 12.98
C THR A 203 -8.28 6.96 12.50
N ARG A 204 -8.89 7.94 13.20
CA ARG A 204 -10.29 8.34 13.05
C ARG A 204 -10.52 9.76 13.57
N GLN A 205 -11.78 10.22 13.46
CA GLN A 205 -12.24 11.43 14.15
C GLN A 205 -12.10 11.27 15.66
N MET A 206 -11.58 12.31 16.31
CA MET A 206 -11.54 12.47 17.76
C MET A 206 -12.54 13.52 18.20
N ARG A 207 -12.93 13.50 19.48
CA ARG A 207 -13.80 14.48 20.13
C ARG A 207 -12.99 15.40 21.04
N GLU A 208 -13.61 16.40 21.60
CA GLU A 208 -12.97 17.37 22.50
C GLU A 208 -12.29 16.69 23.72
N ASN A 209 -12.98 15.75 24.33
CA ASN A 209 -12.45 14.94 25.44
C ASN A 209 -11.43 13.88 25.01
N GLU A 210 -11.06 13.86 23.74
CA GLU A 210 -10.09 12.95 23.12
C GLU A 210 -8.98 13.72 22.41
N ALA A 211 -8.77 14.98 22.78
CA ALA A 211 -7.75 15.84 22.18
C ALA A 211 -6.36 15.21 22.23
N ASP A 212 -6.00 14.50 23.29
CA ASP A 212 -4.69 13.85 23.43
C ASP A 212 -4.47 12.70 22.43
N TYR A 213 -5.54 12.15 21.85
CA TYR A 213 -5.49 11.14 20.78
C TYR A 213 -5.37 11.76 19.37
N ALA A 214 -5.59 13.08 19.25
CA ALA A 214 -5.43 13.84 18.01
C ALA A 214 -3.96 14.23 17.83
N VAL A 215 -3.12 13.27 17.48
CA VAL A 215 -1.67 13.46 17.36
C VAL A 215 -1.13 12.93 16.03
N SER A 216 -0.21 13.72 15.42
CA SER A 216 0.52 13.35 14.21
C SER A 216 1.96 13.84 14.31
N PHE A 217 2.91 12.97 13.97
CA PHE A 217 4.34 13.26 14.08
C PHE A 217 5.19 12.29 13.24
N ALA A 218 6.49 12.56 13.16
CA ALA A 218 7.47 11.64 12.58
C ALA A 218 8.66 11.45 13.52
N ILE A 219 9.15 10.21 13.63
CA ILE A 219 10.33 9.88 14.47
C ILE A 219 11.19 8.79 13.82
N PRO A 220 12.51 8.74 14.10
CA PRO A 220 13.36 7.64 13.71
C PRO A 220 12.86 6.29 14.26
N ALA A 221 12.99 5.23 13.48
CA ALA A 221 12.53 3.90 13.87
C ALA A 221 13.30 3.29 15.06
N ASN A 222 14.49 3.80 15.36
CA ASN A 222 15.31 3.39 16.49
C ASN A 222 15.16 4.26 17.74
N THR A 223 14.14 5.14 17.77
CA THR A 223 13.88 6.01 18.93
C THR A 223 13.65 5.17 20.19
N GLU A 224 14.20 5.60 21.33
CA GLU A 224 14.01 4.94 22.62
C GLU A 224 12.51 4.84 22.95
N GLY A 225 12.08 3.70 23.51
CA GLY A 225 10.67 3.40 23.77
C GLY A 225 9.93 2.75 22.60
N ILE A 226 10.49 2.69 21.39
CA ILE A 226 9.90 1.99 20.25
C ILE A 226 10.24 0.50 20.30
N THR A 227 9.20 -0.34 20.09
CA THR A 227 9.37 -1.79 19.91
C THR A 227 8.53 -2.27 18.74
N PHE A 228 9.15 -3.02 17.82
CA PHE A 228 8.45 -3.69 16.73
C PHE A 228 8.17 -5.13 17.09
N ILE A 229 6.92 -5.57 16.95
CA ILE A 229 6.49 -6.97 17.08
C ILE A 229 6.00 -7.41 15.71
N CYS A 230 6.83 -8.18 15.02
CA CYS A 230 6.61 -8.56 13.63
C CYS A 230 5.80 -9.83 13.51
N ARG A 231 4.90 -9.86 12.52
CA ARG A 231 4.26 -11.09 12.10
C ARG A 231 5.34 -12.00 11.52
N ASN A 232 5.38 -13.24 11.98
CA ASN A 232 6.07 -14.28 11.26
C ASN A 232 5.25 -14.56 9.99
N GLY A 233 5.63 -13.88 8.93
CA GLY A 233 5.11 -14.13 7.60
C GLY A 233 5.46 -15.54 7.20
N ARG A 234 6.01 -15.74 6.10
CA ARG A 234 6.27 -17.05 5.54
C ARG A 234 7.71 -17.45 5.72
N GLY A 235 7.90 -18.74 5.81
CA GLY A 235 9.19 -19.32 5.53
C GLY A 235 9.57 -19.15 4.05
N PRO A 236 10.81 -19.43 3.66
CA PRO A 236 11.22 -19.43 2.27
C PRO A 236 10.30 -20.36 1.47
N TRP A 237 9.65 -19.80 0.44
CA TRP A 237 8.74 -20.54 -0.41
C TRP A 237 9.49 -21.49 -1.33
N SER A 238 8.86 -22.58 -1.65
CA SER A 238 9.19 -23.48 -2.75
C SER A 238 9.07 -22.80 -4.14
N ASP A 239 8.56 -21.57 -4.22
CA ASP A 239 8.33 -20.82 -5.47
C ASP A 239 9.58 -20.65 -6.34
N LYS A 240 10.78 -20.68 -5.75
CA LYS A 240 12.03 -20.70 -6.52
C LYS A 240 12.23 -21.99 -7.32
N GLU A 241 11.54 -23.04 -7.01
CA GLU A 241 11.75 -24.34 -7.64
C GLU A 241 11.46 -24.30 -9.13
N PHE A 242 10.31 -23.69 -9.52
CA PHE A 242 9.99 -23.51 -10.95
C PHE A 242 10.47 -22.18 -11.54
N HIS A 243 10.87 -21.21 -10.70
CA HIS A 243 11.32 -19.88 -11.09
C HIS A 243 12.60 -19.48 -10.35
N PRO A 244 13.74 -20.16 -10.58
CA PRO A 244 14.96 -19.99 -9.79
C PRO A 244 15.53 -18.57 -9.84
N ASP A 245 15.31 -17.84 -10.93
CA ASP A 245 15.81 -16.48 -11.15
C ASP A 245 14.84 -15.41 -10.60
N ARG A 246 13.68 -15.81 -10.10
CA ARG A 246 12.70 -14.87 -9.56
C ARG A 246 13.14 -14.39 -8.18
N PRO A 247 13.24 -13.10 -7.95
CA PRO A 247 13.51 -12.56 -6.62
C PRO A 247 12.31 -12.84 -5.70
N VAL A 248 12.58 -13.45 -4.54
CA VAL A 248 11.56 -13.57 -3.48
C VAL A 248 11.32 -12.19 -2.91
N ARG A 249 10.08 -11.73 -2.94
CA ARG A 249 9.64 -10.44 -2.40
C ARG A 249 8.66 -10.68 -1.25
N GLU A 250 8.83 -9.95 -0.17
CA GLU A 250 7.97 -10.03 1.02
C GLU A 250 7.85 -8.66 1.65
N LEU A 251 6.68 -8.36 2.23
CA LEU A 251 6.48 -7.21 3.10
C LEU A 251 5.96 -7.70 4.45
N THR A 252 6.75 -7.51 5.48
CA THR A 252 6.39 -7.91 6.84
C THR A 252 5.50 -6.88 7.49
N GLU A 253 4.40 -7.32 8.08
CA GLU A 253 3.52 -6.52 8.92
C GLU A 253 4.01 -6.52 10.37
N ALA A 254 3.93 -5.36 11.03
CA ALA A 254 4.30 -5.23 12.43
C ALA A 254 3.27 -4.45 13.25
N MET A 255 3.25 -4.75 14.54
CA MET A 255 2.76 -3.84 15.57
C MET A 255 3.93 -2.98 16.04
N ILE A 256 3.71 -1.69 16.18
CA ILE A 256 4.67 -0.75 16.78
C ILE A 256 4.13 -0.34 18.14
N VAL A 257 4.88 -0.62 19.19
CA VAL A 257 4.60 -0.17 20.56
C VAL A 257 5.40 1.10 20.83
N PHE A 258 4.72 2.09 21.37
CA PHE A 258 5.29 3.36 21.85
C PHE A 258 5.16 3.38 23.36
N ASP A 259 6.28 3.27 24.07
CA ASP A 259 6.31 3.27 25.55
C ASP A 259 7.02 4.52 26.05
N ASN A 260 6.23 5.56 26.33
CA ASN A 260 6.70 6.88 26.78
C ASN A 260 7.75 7.49 25.84
N VAL A 261 7.44 7.51 24.55
CA VAL A 261 8.35 7.99 23.50
C VAL A 261 8.34 9.51 23.42
N LEU A 262 9.50 10.15 23.58
CA LEU A 262 9.66 11.59 23.37
C LEU A 262 9.70 11.91 21.87
N VAL A 263 8.83 12.79 21.44
CA VAL A 263 8.77 13.35 20.08
C VAL A 263 9.10 14.84 20.14
N PRO A 264 10.22 15.28 19.56
CA PRO A 264 10.59 16.70 19.55
C PRO A 264 9.55 17.57 18.82
N TRP A 265 9.38 18.83 19.25
CA TRP A 265 8.36 19.74 18.69
C TRP A 265 8.50 19.98 17.18
N ASP A 266 9.71 19.97 16.65
CA ASP A 266 9.99 20.13 15.21
C ASP A 266 9.57 18.92 14.37
N ARG A 267 9.23 17.80 15.03
CA ARG A 267 8.73 16.57 14.42
C ARG A 267 7.20 16.38 14.57
N VAL A 268 6.50 17.34 15.22
CA VAL A 268 5.05 17.29 15.46
C VAL A 268 4.30 18.01 14.35
N PHE A 269 3.24 17.39 13.83
CA PHE A 269 2.39 17.90 12.74
C PHE A 269 0.94 18.14 13.20
N MET A 270 0.53 17.62 14.35
CA MET A 270 -0.74 17.84 15.04
C MET A 270 -0.60 17.42 16.50
N CYS A 271 -1.15 18.21 17.44
CA CYS A 271 -1.11 17.86 18.87
C CYS A 271 -2.28 18.47 19.64
N GLY A 272 -3.45 17.85 19.55
CA GLY A 272 -4.65 18.25 20.28
C GLY A 272 -5.74 18.91 19.44
N GLU A 273 -5.48 19.19 18.16
CA GLU A 273 -6.46 19.80 17.24
C GLU A 273 -7.49 18.74 16.78
N TRP A 274 -8.28 18.25 17.74
CA TRP A 274 -9.23 17.15 17.54
C TRP A 274 -10.23 17.39 16.41
N GLN A 275 -10.63 18.64 16.17
CA GLN A 275 -11.54 19.04 15.08
C GLN A 275 -10.97 18.68 13.71
N HIS A 276 -9.64 18.63 13.58
CA HIS A 276 -8.94 18.34 12.32
C HIS A 276 -8.47 16.89 12.20
N SER A 277 -8.64 16.06 13.24
CA SER A 277 -8.22 14.66 13.24
C SER A 277 -8.87 13.85 12.11
N MET A 278 -10.17 14.10 11.82
CA MET A 278 -10.87 13.46 10.70
C MET A 278 -10.35 13.97 9.36
N HIS A 279 -10.08 15.27 9.24
CA HIS A 279 -9.54 15.83 8.01
C HIS A 279 -8.19 15.19 7.66
N LEU A 280 -7.32 15.00 8.64
CA LEU A 280 -6.03 14.36 8.42
C LEU A 280 -6.18 12.87 8.05
N ALA A 281 -7.01 12.13 8.79
CA ALA A 281 -7.30 10.73 8.48
C ALA A 281 -7.94 10.57 7.08
N TYR A 282 -8.83 11.49 6.70
CA TYR A 282 -9.52 11.50 5.41
C TYR A 282 -8.57 11.83 4.26
N THR A 283 -7.79 12.91 4.36
CA THR A 283 -6.84 13.34 3.34
C THR A 283 -5.75 12.29 3.12
N PHE A 284 -5.23 11.71 4.21
CA PHE A 284 -4.32 10.57 4.12
C PHE A 284 -4.99 9.39 3.39
N ALA A 285 -6.21 9.00 3.80
CA ALA A 285 -6.91 7.88 3.18
C ALA A 285 -7.15 8.11 1.67
N THR A 286 -7.36 9.35 1.25
CA THR A 286 -7.52 9.72 -0.16
C THR A 286 -6.22 9.51 -0.95
N PHE A 287 -5.09 10.05 -0.47
CA PHE A 287 -3.78 9.80 -1.07
C PHE A 287 -3.45 8.30 -1.11
N HIS A 288 -3.64 7.63 0.03
CA HIS A 288 -3.25 6.24 0.16
C HIS A 288 -4.13 5.29 -0.66
N ARG A 289 -5.43 5.55 -0.80
CA ARG A 289 -6.31 4.79 -1.70
C ARG A 289 -5.93 4.99 -3.16
N PHE A 290 -5.56 6.20 -3.54
CA PHE A 290 -5.05 6.49 -4.88
C PHE A 290 -3.74 5.73 -5.16
N THR A 291 -2.79 5.79 -4.25
CA THR A 291 -1.54 5.01 -4.31
C THR A 291 -1.84 3.51 -4.37
N ALA A 292 -2.75 3.03 -3.51
CA ALA A 292 -3.12 1.62 -3.45
C ALA A 292 -3.75 1.12 -4.76
N ILE A 293 -4.65 1.88 -5.37
CA ILE A 293 -5.24 1.51 -6.67
C ILE A 293 -4.16 1.50 -7.76
N SER A 294 -3.20 2.42 -7.70
CA SER A 294 -2.08 2.45 -8.65
C SER A 294 -1.23 1.16 -8.58
N TYR A 295 -1.00 0.56 -7.42
CA TYR A 295 -0.28 -0.73 -7.35
C TYR A 295 -1.19 -1.96 -7.55
N LYS A 296 -2.50 -1.86 -7.27
CA LYS A 296 -3.44 -2.96 -7.46
C LYS A 296 -3.72 -3.27 -8.94
N VAL A 297 -3.74 -2.26 -9.81
CA VAL A 297 -3.95 -2.46 -11.25
C VAL A 297 -2.93 -3.45 -11.84
N PRO A 298 -1.60 -3.23 -11.79
CA PRO A 298 -0.65 -4.19 -12.35
C PRO A 298 -0.67 -5.55 -11.64
N SER A 299 -1.04 -5.62 -10.36
CA SER A 299 -1.18 -6.89 -9.65
C SER A 299 -2.32 -7.74 -10.24
N VAL A 300 -3.52 -7.16 -10.44
CA VAL A 300 -4.63 -7.91 -11.06
C VAL A 300 -4.42 -8.16 -12.54
N GLU A 301 -3.60 -7.36 -13.25
CA GLU A 301 -3.19 -7.64 -14.62
C GLU A 301 -2.42 -8.97 -14.72
N VAL A 302 -1.48 -9.21 -13.81
CA VAL A 302 -0.74 -10.48 -13.76
C VAL A 302 -1.70 -11.65 -13.50
N MET A 303 -2.61 -11.51 -12.55
CA MET A 303 -3.60 -12.54 -12.23
C MET A 303 -4.54 -12.81 -13.42
N ALA A 304 -4.98 -11.77 -14.13
CA ALA A 304 -5.77 -11.91 -15.36
C ALA A 304 -4.95 -12.61 -16.46
N GLY A 305 -3.67 -12.30 -16.58
CA GLY A 305 -2.72 -12.98 -17.47
C GLY A 305 -2.63 -14.47 -17.19
N CYS A 306 -2.57 -14.88 -15.92
CA CYS A 306 -2.62 -16.29 -15.51
C CYS A 306 -3.91 -16.97 -16.00
N ALA A 307 -5.07 -16.34 -15.84
CA ALA A 307 -6.34 -16.89 -16.33
C ALA A 307 -6.33 -17.10 -17.85
N VAL A 308 -5.84 -16.12 -18.61
CA VAL A 308 -5.72 -16.22 -20.09
C VAL A 308 -4.75 -17.34 -20.47
N ALA A 309 -3.59 -17.42 -19.83
CA ALA A 309 -2.59 -18.44 -20.11
C ALA A 309 -3.13 -19.85 -19.78
N MET A 310 -3.74 -20.03 -18.59
CA MET A 310 -4.36 -21.30 -18.20
C MET A 310 -5.46 -21.73 -19.20
N ALA A 311 -6.31 -20.81 -19.65
CA ALA A 311 -7.33 -21.10 -20.66
C ALA A 311 -6.70 -21.58 -21.98
N LYS A 312 -5.58 -20.97 -22.41
CA LYS A 312 -4.85 -21.39 -23.61
C LYS A 312 -4.16 -22.73 -23.43
N TYR A 313 -3.44 -22.90 -22.34
CA TYR A 313 -2.64 -24.12 -22.06
C TYR A 313 -3.53 -25.35 -21.87
N ASN A 314 -4.75 -25.15 -21.35
CA ASN A 314 -5.75 -26.20 -21.25
C ASN A 314 -6.60 -26.39 -22.55
N GLY A 315 -6.34 -25.64 -23.63
CA GLY A 315 -7.11 -25.73 -24.89
C GLY A 315 -8.53 -25.17 -24.80
N LEU A 316 -8.86 -24.40 -23.75
CA LEU A 316 -10.21 -23.93 -23.42
C LEU A 316 -10.52 -22.50 -23.89
N PHE A 317 -9.55 -21.78 -24.45
CA PHE A 317 -9.66 -20.35 -24.74
C PHE A 317 -10.84 -19.99 -25.68
N LYS A 318 -11.28 -20.93 -26.54
CA LYS A 318 -12.40 -20.72 -27.46
C LYS A 318 -13.74 -21.19 -26.91
N VAL A 319 -13.79 -21.80 -25.75
CA VAL A 319 -15.01 -22.36 -25.13
C VAL A 319 -15.89 -21.22 -24.58
N GLY A 320 -17.20 -21.24 -24.86
CA GLY A 320 -18.14 -20.14 -24.61
C GLY A 320 -18.10 -19.65 -23.14
N HIS A 321 -18.34 -20.54 -22.17
CA HIS A 321 -18.36 -20.19 -20.75
C HIS A 321 -17.00 -19.73 -20.19
N ILE A 322 -15.87 -20.13 -20.80
CA ILE A 322 -14.54 -19.63 -20.46
C ILE A 322 -14.36 -18.21 -20.99
N ARG A 323 -14.82 -17.92 -22.19
CA ARG A 323 -14.78 -16.58 -22.78
C ARG A 323 -15.61 -15.57 -21.99
N GLU A 324 -16.76 -15.97 -21.48
CA GLU A 324 -17.59 -15.14 -20.57
C GLU A 324 -16.80 -14.77 -19.30
N LYS A 325 -16.17 -15.75 -18.63
CA LYS A 325 -15.33 -15.53 -17.46
C LYS A 325 -14.14 -14.60 -17.76
N LEU A 326 -13.49 -14.78 -18.90
CA LEU A 326 -12.40 -13.91 -19.32
C LEU A 326 -12.88 -12.48 -19.60
N ALA A 327 -14.11 -12.30 -20.10
CA ALA A 327 -14.71 -10.98 -20.29
C ALA A 327 -15.00 -10.30 -18.93
N ASP A 328 -15.51 -11.04 -17.94
CA ASP A 328 -15.73 -10.52 -16.58
C ASP A 328 -14.41 -10.12 -15.91
N ILE A 329 -13.37 -10.95 -16.06
CA ILE A 329 -12.01 -10.66 -15.58
C ILE A 329 -11.48 -9.37 -16.23
N ALA A 330 -11.58 -9.25 -17.55
CA ALA A 330 -11.15 -8.06 -18.28
C ALA A 330 -11.93 -6.81 -17.85
N ALA A 331 -13.25 -6.92 -17.70
CA ALA A 331 -14.10 -5.81 -17.24
C ALA A 331 -13.70 -5.33 -15.83
N TYR A 332 -13.37 -6.25 -14.92
CA TYR A 332 -12.87 -5.90 -13.59
C TYR A 332 -11.57 -5.09 -13.67
N VAL A 333 -10.57 -5.59 -14.40
CA VAL A 333 -9.24 -4.96 -14.51
C VAL A 333 -9.34 -3.59 -15.20
N GLU A 334 -10.06 -3.50 -16.33
CA GLU A 334 -10.17 -2.26 -17.10
C GLU A 334 -11.00 -1.18 -16.39
N THR A 335 -12.04 -1.58 -15.63
CA THR A 335 -12.78 -0.64 -14.78
C THR A 335 -11.87 -0.07 -13.70
N LEU A 336 -11.05 -0.91 -13.05
CA LEU A 336 -10.11 -0.47 -12.03
C LEU A 336 -9.08 0.50 -12.61
N ARG A 337 -8.53 0.20 -13.80
CA ARG A 337 -7.59 1.06 -14.52
C ARG A 337 -8.21 2.41 -14.90
N ALA A 338 -9.43 2.41 -15.40
CA ALA A 338 -10.16 3.63 -15.74
C ALA A 338 -10.38 4.52 -14.52
N LEU A 339 -10.79 3.94 -13.37
CA LEU A 339 -10.99 4.66 -12.13
C LEU A 339 -9.66 5.20 -11.56
N ALA A 340 -8.56 4.44 -11.63
CA ALA A 340 -7.24 4.90 -11.21
C ALA A 340 -6.79 6.14 -12.00
N ASN A 341 -6.97 6.12 -13.33
CA ASN A 341 -6.67 7.27 -14.19
C ASN A 341 -7.59 8.47 -13.89
N ALA A 342 -8.88 8.24 -13.71
CA ALA A 342 -9.86 9.29 -13.43
C ALA A 342 -9.57 9.99 -12.09
N ALA A 343 -9.12 9.25 -11.06
CA ALA A 343 -8.79 9.82 -9.75
C ALA A 343 -7.64 10.85 -9.80
N ALA A 344 -6.73 10.72 -10.78
CA ALA A 344 -5.63 11.67 -10.98
C ALA A 344 -6.03 12.92 -11.77
N ASN A 345 -7.08 12.86 -12.60
CA ASN A 345 -7.38 13.89 -13.60
C ASN A 345 -8.08 15.13 -13.04
N ASP A 346 -8.76 14.99 -11.92
CA ASP A 346 -9.57 16.06 -11.32
C ASP A 346 -9.26 16.20 -9.81
N PRO A 347 -8.03 16.65 -9.46
CA PRO A 347 -7.61 16.75 -8.07
C PRO A 347 -8.31 17.89 -7.34
N VAL A 348 -8.46 17.72 -6.03
CA VAL A 348 -8.86 18.81 -5.12
C VAL A 348 -7.59 19.53 -4.65
N MET A 349 -7.58 20.87 -4.79
CA MET A 349 -6.41 21.67 -4.44
C MET A 349 -6.47 22.15 -2.99
N PHE A 350 -5.42 21.87 -2.22
CA PHE A 350 -5.16 22.43 -0.88
C PHE A 350 -3.96 23.40 -0.97
N GLY A 351 -4.22 24.65 -1.30
CA GLY A 351 -3.18 25.58 -1.71
C GLY A 351 -2.53 25.11 -3.01
N ASP A 352 -1.24 24.79 -2.98
CA ASP A 352 -0.51 24.22 -4.13
C ASP A 352 -0.35 22.69 -4.09
N ILE A 353 -1.02 22.00 -3.16
CA ILE A 353 -1.00 20.53 -3.06
C ILE A 353 -2.21 19.96 -3.78
N ALA A 354 -1.95 19.10 -4.77
CA ALA A 354 -2.97 18.37 -5.51
C ALA A 354 -3.31 17.06 -4.77
N VAL A 355 -4.48 17.00 -4.17
CA VAL A 355 -5.04 15.80 -3.54
C VAL A 355 -5.84 15.04 -4.60
N PRO A 356 -5.66 13.72 -4.80
CA PRO A 356 -6.42 12.95 -5.77
C PRO A 356 -7.93 13.13 -5.56
N ASN A 357 -8.73 12.98 -6.63
CA ASN A 357 -10.18 13.09 -6.50
C ASN A 357 -10.72 12.10 -5.45
N PRO A 358 -11.30 12.56 -4.32
CA PRO A 358 -11.67 11.70 -3.22
C PRO A 358 -12.84 10.78 -3.56
N LEU A 359 -13.82 11.24 -4.35
CA LEU A 359 -14.94 10.41 -4.79
C LEU A 359 -14.44 9.23 -5.62
N ILE A 360 -13.61 9.52 -6.64
CA ILE A 360 -13.13 8.50 -7.56
C ILE A 360 -12.14 7.53 -6.89
N ALA A 361 -11.23 8.02 -6.05
CA ALA A 361 -10.31 7.17 -5.31
C ALA A 361 -11.05 6.17 -4.39
N ASN A 362 -12.12 6.61 -3.75
CA ASN A 362 -12.98 5.73 -2.93
C ASN A 362 -13.80 4.74 -3.79
N MET A 363 -14.33 5.17 -4.93
CA MET A 363 -15.03 4.29 -5.86
C MET A 363 -14.11 3.20 -6.39
N ALA A 364 -12.88 3.55 -6.76
CA ALA A 364 -11.87 2.61 -7.23
C ALA A 364 -11.54 1.55 -6.18
N LYS A 365 -11.28 1.97 -4.94
CA LYS A 365 -11.02 1.03 -3.84
C LYS A 365 -12.22 0.16 -3.51
N LEU A 366 -13.43 0.73 -3.51
CA LEU A 366 -14.66 -0.04 -3.28
C LEU A 366 -14.89 -1.07 -4.41
N HIS A 367 -14.69 -0.69 -5.67
CA HIS A 367 -14.78 -1.61 -6.81
C HIS A 367 -13.81 -2.77 -6.64
N PHE A 368 -12.53 -2.48 -6.34
CA PHE A 368 -11.54 -3.51 -6.07
C PHE A 368 -12.02 -4.46 -4.96
N ALA A 369 -12.29 -3.93 -3.77
CA ALA A 369 -12.56 -4.74 -2.58
C ALA A 369 -13.84 -5.57 -2.69
N SER A 370 -14.90 -5.02 -3.30
CA SER A 370 -16.21 -5.69 -3.41
C SER A 370 -16.25 -6.80 -4.45
N LYS A 371 -15.29 -6.83 -5.40
CA LYS A 371 -15.25 -7.77 -6.52
C LYS A 371 -14.05 -8.71 -6.50
N TYR A 372 -13.09 -8.51 -5.60
CA TYR A 372 -11.85 -9.28 -5.58
C TYR A 372 -12.07 -10.79 -5.40
N HIS A 373 -12.97 -11.21 -4.51
CA HIS A 373 -13.27 -12.62 -4.29
C HIS A 373 -13.92 -13.28 -5.51
N ASP A 374 -14.83 -12.58 -6.19
CA ASP A 374 -15.42 -13.05 -7.46
C ASP A 374 -14.34 -13.19 -8.53
N PHE A 375 -13.41 -12.23 -8.61
CA PHE A 375 -12.29 -12.25 -9.56
C PHE A 375 -11.36 -13.45 -9.30
N VAL A 376 -10.97 -13.72 -8.06
CA VAL A 376 -10.17 -14.90 -7.67
C VAL A 376 -10.89 -16.20 -8.04
N LYS A 377 -12.18 -16.31 -7.71
CA LYS A 377 -13.02 -17.47 -8.04
C LYS A 377 -13.05 -17.77 -9.54
N LEU A 378 -13.17 -16.76 -10.40
CA LEU A 378 -13.16 -16.94 -11.85
C LEU A 378 -11.83 -17.53 -12.33
N ILE A 379 -10.70 -17.09 -11.77
CA ILE A 379 -9.37 -17.61 -12.11
C ILE A 379 -9.21 -19.06 -11.65
N GLN A 380 -9.64 -19.38 -10.43
CA GLN A 380 -9.64 -20.76 -9.89
C GLN A 380 -10.46 -21.71 -10.79
N ASP A 381 -11.63 -21.25 -11.23
CA ASP A 381 -12.52 -22.06 -12.06
C ASP A 381 -11.95 -22.29 -13.49
N ILE A 382 -11.24 -21.30 -14.05
CA ILE A 382 -10.51 -21.47 -15.32
C ILE A 382 -9.30 -22.40 -15.15
N GLY A 383 -8.56 -22.29 -14.06
CA GLY A 383 -7.40 -23.14 -13.76
C GLY A 383 -7.76 -24.57 -13.46
N GLY A 384 -8.88 -24.78 -12.77
CA GLY A 384 -9.43 -26.10 -12.44
C GLY A 384 -8.66 -26.83 -11.32
N GLY A 385 -8.98 -28.10 -11.11
CA GLY A 385 -8.46 -28.92 -10.01
C GLY A 385 -6.94 -29.08 -9.97
N ILE A 386 -6.25 -28.91 -11.08
CA ILE A 386 -4.79 -29.00 -11.16
C ILE A 386 -4.09 -27.95 -10.28
N LEU A 387 -4.74 -26.82 -9.98
CA LEU A 387 -4.23 -25.82 -9.05
C LEU A 387 -4.07 -26.34 -7.62
N ALA A 388 -4.76 -27.43 -7.27
CA ALA A 388 -4.67 -28.04 -5.95
C ALA A 388 -3.86 -29.34 -5.94
N THR A 389 -3.49 -29.90 -7.11
CA THR A 389 -2.93 -31.24 -7.23
C THR A 389 -1.68 -31.30 -8.11
N ALA A 390 -1.18 -30.17 -8.58
CA ALA A 390 0.05 -30.15 -9.36
C ALA A 390 1.24 -30.64 -8.53
N PRO A 391 2.12 -31.51 -9.09
CA PRO A 391 3.36 -31.93 -8.47
C PRO A 391 4.32 -30.73 -8.34
N ASP A 392 5.25 -30.80 -7.40
CA ASP A 392 6.26 -29.78 -7.23
C ASP A 392 7.50 -29.99 -8.15
N LYS A 393 8.46 -29.09 -8.06
CA LYS A 393 9.67 -29.14 -8.90
C LYS A 393 10.54 -30.34 -8.60
N LYS A 394 10.55 -30.84 -7.35
CA LYS A 394 11.33 -32.03 -6.96
C LYS A 394 10.78 -33.28 -7.59
N ASP A 395 9.45 -33.38 -7.73
CA ASP A 395 8.82 -34.45 -8.48
C ASP A 395 9.23 -34.38 -9.95
N TRP A 396 9.20 -33.20 -10.54
CA TRP A 396 9.64 -32.98 -11.92
C TRP A 396 11.10 -33.37 -12.16
N ASP A 397 12.00 -33.04 -11.23
CA ASP A 397 13.43 -33.31 -11.32
C ASP A 397 13.80 -34.78 -11.01
N ASN A 398 12.85 -35.55 -10.47
CA ASN A 398 13.08 -36.93 -10.15
C ASN A 398 13.08 -37.81 -11.40
N PRO A 399 14.23 -38.43 -11.80
CA PRO A 399 14.36 -39.21 -13.03
C PRO A 399 13.42 -40.39 -13.13
N ASP A 400 12.98 -40.96 -11.97
CA ASP A 400 12.12 -42.14 -11.94
C ASP A 400 10.67 -41.83 -12.35
N ILE A 401 10.23 -40.59 -12.17
CA ILE A 401 8.84 -40.18 -12.45
C ILE A 401 8.71 -39.03 -13.47
N HIS A 402 9.82 -38.38 -13.82
CA HIS A 402 9.84 -37.27 -14.79
C HIS A 402 9.09 -37.58 -16.09
N GLY A 403 9.37 -38.75 -16.67
CA GLY A 403 8.73 -39.14 -17.93
C GLY A 403 7.21 -39.29 -17.84
N TYR A 404 6.70 -39.71 -16.66
CA TYR A 404 5.25 -39.75 -16.42
C TYR A 404 4.67 -38.35 -16.34
N LEU A 405 5.34 -37.43 -15.64
CA LEU A 405 4.87 -36.07 -15.47
C LEU A 405 4.88 -35.33 -16.81
N GLU A 406 5.96 -35.45 -17.59
CA GLU A 406 6.06 -34.86 -18.91
C GLU A 406 4.94 -35.36 -19.85
N HIS A 407 4.65 -36.66 -19.79
CA HIS A 407 3.64 -37.28 -20.64
C HIS A 407 2.21 -36.94 -20.21
N TYR A 408 1.88 -37.06 -18.90
CA TYR A 408 0.49 -36.96 -18.42
C TYR A 408 0.05 -35.55 -18.02
N LEU A 409 1.00 -34.63 -17.78
CA LEU A 409 0.68 -33.24 -17.45
C LEU A 409 0.75 -32.29 -18.65
N GLY A 410 0.93 -32.82 -19.86
CA GLY A 410 0.84 -32.04 -21.09
C GLY A 410 -0.53 -31.37 -21.26
N GLY A 411 -0.54 -30.25 -21.94
CA GLY A 411 -1.75 -29.48 -22.29
C GLY A 411 -1.96 -29.40 -23.79
N ALA A 412 -2.37 -28.22 -24.28
CA ALA A 412 -2.47 -27.97 -25.72
C ALA A 412 -1.08 -28.10 -26.36
N LYS A 413 -1.05 -28.73 -27.55
CA LYS A 413 0.20 -29.17 -28.22
C LYS A 413 1.20 -28.06 -28.55
N GLU A 414 0.76 -26.82 -28.53
CA GLU A 414 1.57 -25.63 -28.84
C GLU A 414 2.48 -25.23 -27.65
N TYR A 415 2.27 -25.83 -26.47
CA TYR A 415 2.98 -25.49 -25.24
C TYR A 415 3.67 -26.71 -24.65
N SER A 416 4.87 -26.51 -24.09
CA SER A 416 5.56 -27.58 -23.36
C SER A 416 4.89 -27.85 -22.01
N THR A 417 5.07 -29.07 -21.51
CA THR A 417 4.59 -29.44 -20.18
C THR A 417 5.22 -28.58 -19.08
N MET A 418 6.50 -28.21 -19.25
CA MET A 418 7.22 -27.33 -18.33
C MET A 418 6.56 -25.93 -18.27
N GLU A 419 6.30 -25.28 -19.41
CA GLU A 419 5.63 -23.98 -19.43
C GLU A 419 4.25 -24.05 -18.77
N ARG A 420 3.52 -25.13 -19.00
CA ARG A 420 2.23 -25.34 -18.36
C ARG A 420 2.36 -25.48 -16.84
N LEU A 421 3.30 -26.25 -16.35
CA LEU A 421 3.56 -26.39 -14.91
C LEU A 421 3.98 -25.08 -14.26
N GLN A 422 4.88 -24.33 -14.90
CA GLN A 422 5.27 -22.98 -14.43
C GLN A 422 4.06 -22.07 -14.30
N MET A 423 3.15 -22.08 -15.28
CA MET A 423 1.94 -21.24 -15.23
C MET A 423 0.92 -21.74 -14.19
N ILE A 424 0.81 -23.04 -13.98
CA ILE A 424 -0.02 -23.61 -12.91
C ILE A 424 0.49 -23.09 -11.55
N HIS A 425 1.79 -23.21 -11.29
CA HIS A 425 2.39 -22.77 -10.02
C HIS A 425 2.28 -21.25 -9.84
N GLU A 426 2.47 -20.46 -10.91
CA GLU A 426 2.25 -19.00 -10.82
C GLU A 426 0.77 -18.67 -10.52
N THR A 427 -0.16 -19.37 -11.13
CA THR A 427 -1.59 -19.20 -10.84
C THR A 427 -1.93 -19.61 -9.40
N MET A 428 -1.42 -20.76 -8.95
CA MET A 428 -1.57 -21.24 -7.56
C MET A 428 -1.11 -20.19 -6.55
N ARG A 429 0.04 -19.56 -6.79
CA ARG A 429 0.60 -18.52 -5.94
C ARG A 429 -0.40 -17.38 -5.72
N HIS A 430 -1.14 -17.01 -6.74
CA HIS A 430 -2.09 -15.89 -6.68
C HIS A 430 -3.47 -16.24 -6.13
N VAL A 431 -3.92 -17.51 -6.27
CA VAL A 431 -5.34 -17.81 -6.01
C VAL A 431 -5.61 -18.98 -5.06
N CYS A 432 -4.62 -19.79 -4.67
CA CYS A 432 -4.84 -20.94 -3.78
C CYS A 432 -3.65 -21.30 -2.89
N SER A 433 -2.66 -20.43 -2.75
CA SER A 433 -1.54 -20.60 -1.82
C SER A 433 -1.82 -19.93 -0.46
N HIS A 434 -0.97 -20.23 0.52
CA HIS A 434 -0.97 -19.46 1.77
C HIS A 434 -0.71 -17.97 1.51
N GLU A 435 0.05 -17.63 0.47
CA GLU A 435 0.32 -16.27 0.03
C GLU A 435 -0.94 -15.59 -0.50
N SER A 436 -1.67 -16.25 -1.38
CA SER A 436 -2.91 -15.70 -1.92
C SER A 436 -3.92 -15.40 -0.81
N ALA A 437 -4.07 -16.27 0.19
CA ALA A 437 -4.96 -16.04 1.32
C ALA A 437 -4.54 -14.82 2.16
N PHE A 438 -3.25 -14.63 2.39
CA PHE A 438 -2.74 -13.44 3.06
C PHE A 438 -2.97 -12.17 2.21
N HIS A 439 -2.62 -12.21 0.93
CA HIS A 439 -2.84 -11.08 0.01
C HIS A 439 -4.31 -10.71 -0.12
N GLU A 440 -5.20 -11.68 -0.17
CA GLU A 440 -6.64 -11.46 -0.24
C GLU A 440 -7.14 -10.66 0.96
N VAL A 441 -6.79 -11.08 2.18
CA VAL A 441 -7.17 -10.36 3.40
C VAL A 441 -6.53 -8.97 3.44
N THR A 442 -5.22 -8.85 3.18
CA THR A 442 -4.52 -7.57 3.25
C THR A 442 -5.00 -6.59 2.19
N THR A 443 -5.16 -7.01 0.93
CA THR A 443 -5.53 -6.10 -0.16
C THR A 443 -6.99 -5.66 -0.11
N VAL A 444 -7.89 -6.52 0.40
CA VAL A 444 -9.31 -6.17 0.57
C VAL A 444 -9.52 -5.22 1.75
N HIS A 445 -8.85 -5.48 2.90
CA HIS A 445 -9.06 -4.75 4.14
C HIS A 445 -8.12 -3.56 4.37
N ALA A 446 -6.95 -3.52 3.71
CA ALA A 446 -6.06 -2.37 3.76
C ALA A 446 -6.75 -1.10 3.23
N GLU A 447 -6.21 0.07 3.55
CA GLU A 447 -6.72 1.41 3.21
C GLU A 447 -8.15 1.68 3.74
N GLY A 448 -8.57 0.95 4.78
CA GLY A 448 -9.86 1.10 5.44
C GLY A 448 -10.97 0.20 4.89
N SER A 449 -12.04 0.07 5.67
CA SER A 449 -13.17 -0.83 5.37
C SER A 449 -14.04 -0.34 4.21
N MET A 450 -14.74 -1.26 3.53
CA MET A 450 -15.75 -0.92 2.52
C MET A 450 -16.84 0.01 3.07
N ALA A 451 -17.20 -0.13 4.36
CA ALA A 451 -18.16 0.77 5.00
C ALA A 451 -17.64 2.22 5.02
N ALA A 452 -16.37 2.43 5.38
CA ALA A 452 -15.76 3.76 5.35
C ALA A 452 -15.71 4.33 3.93
N GLN A 453 -15.39 3.50 2.92
CA GLN A 453 -15.38 3.93 1.52
C GLN A 453 -16.76 4.36 1.05
N LYS A 454 -17.83 3.60 1.38
CA LYS A 454 -19.22 3.94 1.06
C LYS A 454 -19.66 5.24 1.71
N MET A 455 -19.30 5.46 2.99
CA MET A 455 -19.57 6.71 3.70
C MET A 455 -18.89 7.91 3.00
N MET A 456 -17.64 7.76 2.58
CA MET A 456 -16.92 8.81 1.88
C MET A 456 -17.50 9.08 0.48
N ILE A 457 -17.88 8.04 -0.26
CA ILE A 457 -18.56 8.17 -1.55
C ILE A 457 -19.87 8.94 -1.36
N LEU A 458 -20.66 8.61 -0.35
CA LEU A 458 -21.92 9.31 -0.06
C LEU A 458 -21.68 10.79 0.25
N HIS A 459 -20.66 11.08 1.07
CA HIS A 459 -20.28 12.45 1.43
C HIS A 459 -19.84 13.30 0.24
N GLU A 460 -19.02 12.73 -0.67
CA GLU A 460 -18.49 13.41 -1.84
C GLU A 460 -19.47 13.48 -3.02
N SER A 461 -20.51 12.63 -3.03
CA SER A 461 -21.45 12.59 -4.13
C SER A 461 -22.35 13.83 -4.16
N PRO A 462 -22.65 14.40 -5.33
CA PRO A 462 -23.50 15.59 -5.45
C PRO A 462 -25.00 15.23 -5.36
N LEU A 463 -25.41 14.63 -4.24
CA LEU A 463 -26.78 14.10 -4.05
C LEU A 463 -27.86 15.15 -4.19
N LYS A 464 -27.59 16.39 -3.70
CA LYS A 464 -28.49 17.52 -3.88
C LYS A 464 -28.74 17.82 -5.35
N LYS A 465 -27.69 17.78 -6.18
CA LYS A 465 -27.80 17.98 -7.64
C LYS A 465 -28.61 16.85 -8.30
N TYR A 466 -28.48 15.62 -7.82
CA TYR A 466 -29.29 14.49 -8.32
C TYR A 466 -30.78 14.70 -8.01
N GLU A 467 -31.09 15.10 -6.77
CA GLU A 467 -32.46 15.41 -6.33
C GLU A 467 -33.06 16.58 -7.13
N GLU A 468 -32.30 17.66 -7.30
CA GLU A 468 -32.73 18.83 -8.07
C GLU A 468 -33.02 18.49 -9.53
N ARG A 469 -32.18 17.68 -10.18
CA ARG A 469 -32.42 17.19 -11.54
C ARG A 469 -33.67 16.33 -11.65
N ALA A 470 -33.91 15.46 -10.66
CA ALA A 470 -35.14 14.67 -10.60
C ALA A 470 -36.37 15.57 -10.46
N LYS A 471 -36.31 16.62 -9.64
CA LYS A 471 -37.39 17.61 -9.48
C LYS A 471 -37.68 18.39 -10.77
N VAL A 472 -36.63 18.73 -11.54
CA VAL A 472 -36.82 19.33 -12.87
C VAL A 472 -37.51 18.35 -13.83
N ALA A 473 -37.05 17.10 -13.86
CA ALA A 473 -37.66 16.08 -14.73
C ALA A 473 -39.12 15.78 -14.36
N ALA A 474 -39.47 15.88 -13.08
CA ALA A 474 -40.83 15.71 -12.58
C ALA A 474 -41.72 16.97 -12.71
N GLY A 475 -41.19 18.07 -13.28
CA GLY A 475 -41.93 19.33 -13.38
C GLY A 475 -42.14 20.11 -12.07
N ILE A 476 -41.45 19.71 -10.99
CA ILE A 476 -41.49 20.40 -9.68
C ILE A 476 -40.66 21.67 -9.69
N LEU A 477 -39.55 21.65 -10.41
CA LEU A 477 -38.68 22.80 -10.65
C LEU A 477 -38.67 23.20 -12.13
N PRO A 478 -38.50 24.50 -12.47
CA PRO A 478 -38.44 24.94 -13.85
C PRO A 478 -37.25 24.34 -14.61
N TRP A 479 -37.43 24.09 -15.91
CA TRP A 479 -36.33 23.72 -16.80
C TRP A 479 -35.24 24.80 -16.80
N GLY A 480 -33.97 24.39 -16.64
CA GLY A 480 -32.83 25.30 -16.54
C GLY A 480 -32.51 25.83 -15.15
N SER A 481 -33.28 25.47 -14.14
CA SER A 481 -33.00 25.87 -12.73
C SER A 481 -31.79 25.19 -12.10
N VAL A 482 -31.27 24.10 -12.72
CA VAL A 482 -30.10 23.34 -12.25
C VAL A 482 -29.00 23.40 -13.32
N LYS A 483 -27.86 23.96 -12.94
CA LYS A 483 -26.66 24.07 -13.78
C LYS A 483 -25.79 22.80 -13.70
#